data_eb9ab33bd5ccd65818383a8836eda50d
#
_entry.id   eb9ab33bd5ccd65818383a8836eda50d
#
_cell.length_a   1.000
_cell.length_b   1.000
_cell.length_c   1.000
_cell.angle_alpha   90.00
_cell.angle_beta   90.00
_cell.angle_gamma   90.00
#
_symmetry.space_group_name_H-M   'P 1'
#
loop_
_entity.id
_entity.type
_entity.pdbx_description
1 polymer ?
#
loop_
_entity_poly.entity_id
_entity_poly.type
_entity_poly.pdbx_seq_one_letter_code
_entity_poly.pdbx_strand_id
1 'polypeptide(L)'
;MLIGIYSSTAGSGKSSIADHLVTHYGFTHLSFAEPLKAMVGTLLREFGYSPQDAHHMTHVAKSAPLPEIDDRLDARHLLRTLGTEWGRDCVHPELWLRCWTFRFMQLQLQGVKHVVVDDMRFPNEAALLDRFGAQLWKVNRPEADATTAHRSEGSLDHLKSIADPDNDYSIGFLHTIENDGYLDELIAEVDDIMSFTNFALSL
;
A
#
# COMPACT_ATOMS: atom_id res chain seq x y z
N MET A 1 16.54 -3.51 0.19
CA MET A 1 15.81 -2.39 0.82
C MET A 1 14.32 -2.72 0.78
N LEU A 2 13.59 -2.44 1.85
CA LEU A 2 12.13 -2.56 1.91
C LEU A 2 11.57 -1.19 2.30
N ILE A 3 10.58 -0.71 1.55
CA ILE A 3 9.91 0.58 1.80
C ILE A 3 8.42 0.32 1.98
N GLY A 4 7.84 0.84 3.08
CA GLY A 4 6.40 0.85 3.33
C GLY A 4 5.86 2.27 3.27
N ILE A 5 4.88 2.54 2.40
CA ILE A 5 4.32 3.88 2.19
C ILE A 5 2.92 3.95 2.79
N TYR A 6 2.68 4.96 3.60
CA TYR A 6 1.41 5.26 4.24
C TYR A 6 0.90 6.67 3.88
N SER A 7 -0.40 6.81 3.85
CA SER A 7 -1.09 8.09 3.91
C SER A 7 -2.48 7.89 4.47
N SER A 8 -2.98 8.85 5.23
CA SER A 8 -4.37 8.86 5.72
C SER A 8 -5.40 9.13 4.64
N THR A 9 -4.97 9.63 3.48
CA THR A 9 -5.88 10.06 2.40
C THR A 9 -5.71 9.24 1.13
N ALA A 10 -6.83 8.97 0.45
CA ALA A 10 -6.84 8.41 -0.89
C ALA A 10 -6.31 9.44 -1.91
N GLY A 11 -5.65 8.98 -2.97
CA GLY A 11 -5.12 9.89 -4.00
C GLY A 11 -3.93 10.75 -3.56
N SER A 12 -3.28 10.41 -2.46
CA SER A 12 -2.14 11.17 -1.90
C SER A 12 -0.83 11.04 -2.67
N GLY A 13 -0.73 10.19 -3.71
CA GLY A 13 0.49 9.99 -4.50
C GLY A 13 1.28 8.74 -4.14
N LYS A 14 0.85 7.91 -3.18
CA LYS A 14 1.54 6.66 -2.80
C LYS A 14 1.87 5.74 -3.97
N SER A 15 0.88 5.49 -4.83
CA SER A 15 1.08 4.61 -6.00
C SER A 15 2.02 5.24 -7.03
N SER A 16 1.98 6.57 -7.21
CA SER A 16 2.94 7.27 -8.09
C SER A 16 4.37 7.12 -7.59
N ILE A 17 4.58 7.22 -6.27
CA ILE A 17 5.90 6.96 -5.65
C ILE A 17 6.32 5.50 -5.87
N ALA A 18 5.42 4.55 -5.64
CA ALA A 18 5.71 3.13 -5.81
C ALA A 18 6.06 2.81 -7.28
N ASP A 19 5.30 3.33 -8.24
CA ASP A 19 5.54 3.17 -9.67
C ASP A 19 6.90 3.77 -10.09
N HIS A 20 7.25 4.93 -9.54
CA HIS A 20 8.55 5.57 -9.76
C HIS A 20 9.71 4.71 -9.23
N LEU A 21 9.59 4.19 -7.99
CA LEU A 21 10.58 3.30 -7.39
C LEU A 21 10.75 2.01 -8.20
N VAL A 22 9.65 1.43 -8.70
CA VAL A 22 9.69 0.25 -9.57
C VAL A 22 10.41 0.56 -10.88
N THR A 23 10.05 1.67 -11.53
CA THR A 23 10.53 1.98 -12.88
C THR A 23 11.98 2.45 -12.90
N HIS A 24 12.41 3.26 -11.92
CA HIS A 24 13.71 3.93 -11.94
C HIS A 24 14.73 3.34 -10.97
N TYR A 25 14.26 2.66 -9.91
CA TYR A 25 15.13 2.10 -8.87
C TYR A 25 15.10 0.58 -8.76
N GLY A 26 14.35 -0.10 -9.65
CA GLY A 26 14.31 -1.56 -9.73
C GLY A 26 13.64 -2.22 -8.53
N PHE A 27 12.70 -1.54 -7.87
CA PHE A 27 11.89 -2.15 -6.82
C PHE A 27 10.86 -3.11 -7.40
N THR A 28 10.49 -4.10 -6.61
CA THR A 28 9.35 -4.97 -6.88
C THR A 28 8.18 -4.51 -5.99
N HIS A 29 7.03 -4.21 -6.60
CA HIS A 29 5.82 -3.86 -5.87
C HIS A 29 5.19 -5.10 -5.24
N LEU A 30 4.91 -5.05 -3.93
CA LEU A 30 4.31 -6.16 -3.17
C LEU A 30 3.20 -5.66 -2.24
N SER A 31 2.00 -5.54 -2.74
CA SER A 31 0.82 -5.05 -2.03
C SER A 31 0.24 -6.10 -1.08
N PHE A 32 -0.27 -5.69 0.09
CA PHE A 32 -1.07 -6.51 1.00
C PHE A 32 -2.40 -6.92 0.36
N ALA A 33 -2.98 -6.04 -0.47
CA ALA A 33 -4.27 -6.26 -1.11
C ALA A 33 -4.20 -7.13 -2.38
N GLU A 34 -3.03 -7.47 -2.89
CA GLU A 34 -2.92 -8.23 -4.14
C GLU A 34 -3.64 -9.59 -4.10
N PRO A 35 -3.54 -10.40 -3.02
CA PRO A 35 -4.33 -11.62 -2.91
C PRO A 35 -5.83 -11.39 -2.97
N LEU A 36 -6.32 -10.30 -2.35
CA LEU A 36 -7.73 -9.92 -2.40
C LEU A 36 -8.17 -9.57 -3.82
N LYS A 37 -7.35 -8.78 -4.54
CA LYS A 37 -7.62 -8.40 -5.92
C LYS A 37 -7.67 -9.64 -6.83
N ALA A 38 -6.75 -10.58 -6.63
CA ALA A 38 -6.74 -11.84 -7.36
C ALA A 38 -8.00 -12.69 -7.11
N MET A 39 -8.45 -12.77 -5.84
CA MET A 39 -9.68 -13.49 -5.46
C MET A 39 -10.92 -12.82 -6.06
N VAL A 40 -11.07 -11.51 -5.91
CA VAL A 40 -12.20 -10.76 -6.50
C VAL A 40 -12.15 -10.83 -8.03
N GLY A 41 -10.96 -10.68 -8.64
CA GLY A 41 -10.80 -10.82 -10.08
C GLY A 41 -11.20 -12.21 -10.60
N THR A 42 -10.96 -13.27 -9.80
CA THR A 42 -11.43 -14.61 -10.13
C THR A 42 -12.96 -14.69 -10.07
N LEU A 43 -13.57 -14.13 -9.02
CA LEU A 43 -15.02 -14.04 -8.89
C LEU A 43 -15.66 -13.30 -10.09
N LEU A 44 -15.11 -12.14 -10.48
CA LEU A 44 -15.62 -11.38 -11.62
C LEU A 44 -15.59 -12.20 -12.93
N ARG A 45 -14.54 -12.98 -13.12
CA ARG A 45 -14.46 -13.88 -14.32
C ARG A 45 -15.56 -14.93 -14.33
N GLU A 46 -15.98 -15.45 -13.18
CA GLU A 46 -17.13 -16.39 -13.11
C GLU A 46 -18.46 -15.69 -13.49
N PHE A 47 -18.54 -14.37 -13.35
CA PHE A 47 -19.64 -13.54 -13.84
C PHE A 47 -19.47 -13.06 -15.30
N GLY A 48 -18.48 -13.58 -16.02
CA GLY A 48 -18.29 -13.35 -17.46
C GLY A 48 -17.40 -12.16 -17.82
N TYR A 49 -16.77 -11.47 -16.84
CA TYR A 49 -15.78 -10.43 -17.14
C TYR A 49 -14.56 -11.05 -17.82
N SER A 50 -14.02 -10.35 -18.82
CA SER A 50 -12.72 -10.75 -19.38
C SER A 50 -11.60 -10.63 -18.32
N PRO A 51 -10.46 -11.34 -18.48
CA PRO A 51 -9.32 -11.15 -17.56
C PRO A 51 -8.86 -9.71 -17.47
N GLN A 52 -8.90 -8.95 -18.56
CA GLN A 52 -8.53 -7.55 -18.63
C GLN A 52 -9.52 -6.67 -17.88
N ASP A 53 -10.84 -6.88 -18.08
CA ASP A 53 -11.88 -6.12 -17.39
C ASP A 53 -11.87 -6.43 -15.89
N ALA A 54 -11.74 -7.69 -15.48
CA ALA A 54 -11.64 -8.08 -14.07
C ALA A 54 -10.41 -7.42 -13.40
N HIS A 55 -9.27 -7.37 -14.09
CA HIS A 55 -8.09 -6.65 -13.62
C HIS A 55 -8.35 -5.15 -13.52
N HIS A 56 -8.93 -4.54 -14.54
CA HIS A 56 -9.28 -3.11 -14.53
C HIS A 56 -10.21 -2.76 -13.38
N MET A 57 -11.28 -3.54 -13.16
CA MET A 57 -12.23 -3.32 -12.07
C MET A 57 -11.59 -3.44 -10.69
N THR A 58 -10.65 -4.36 -10.48
CA THR A 58 -10.01 -4.57 -9.18
C THR A 58 -8.85 -3.61 -8.90
N HIS A 59 -8.23 -3.01 -9.91
CA HIS A 59 -7.05 -2.16 -9.75
C HIS A 59 -7.34 -0.68 -10.02
N VAL A 60 -8.13 -0.36 -11.03
CA VAL A 60 -8.35 1.01 -11.51
C VAL A 60 -9.77 1.48 -11.18
N ALA A 61 -10.77 0.90 -11.81
CA ALA A 61 -12.17 1.32 -11.74
C ALA A 61 -12.92 0.70 -10.54
N LYS A 62 -12.31 0.68 -9.37
CA LYS A 62 -12.82 -0.03 -8.18
C LYS A 62 -14.21 0.40 -7.71
N SER A 63 -14.62 1.63 -8.03
CA SER A 63 -15.93 2.19 -7.67
C SER A 63 -16.94 2.16 -8.83
N ALA A 64 -16.57 1.55 -9.96
CA ALA A 64 -17.53 1.33 -11.04
C ALA A 64 -18.53 0.23 -10.66
N PRO A 65 -19.83 0.38 -11.00
CA PRO A 65 -20.83 -0.64 -10.73
C PRO A 65 -20.49 -2.00 -11.37
N LEU A 66 -20.96 -3.08 -10.74
CA LEU A 66 -20.84 -4.45 -11.22
C LEU A 66 -22.22 -5.00 -11.59
N PRO A 67 -22.82 -4.56 -12.71
CA PRO A 67 -24.20 -4.86 -13.05
C PRO A 67 -24.48 -6.36 -13.23
N GLU A 68 -23.50 -7.15 -13.61
CA GLU A 68 -23.62 -8.61 -13.73
C GLU A 68 -23.85 -9.30 -12.37
N ILE A 69 -23.54 -8.59 -11.26
CA ILE A 69 -23.77 -9.08 -9.89
C ILE A 69 -24.94 -8.31 -9.27
N ASP A 70 -24.81 -7.01 -9.14
CA ASP A 70 -25.82 -6.06 -8.62
C ASP A 70 -25.34 -4.63 -8.94
N ASP A 71 -26.19 -3.78 -9.52
CA ASP A 71 -25.88 -2.39 -9.88
C ASP A 71 -25.41 -1.52 -8.69
N ARG A 72 -25.68 -1.95 -7.46
CA ARG A 72 -25.28 -1.26 -6.22
C ARG A 72 -23.94 -1.71 -5.68
N LEU A 73 -23.36 -2.77 -6.25
CA LEU A 73 -22.05 -3.30 -5.84
C LEU A 73 -20.95 -2.73 -6.73
N ASP A 74 -19.79 -2.59 -6.12
CA ASP A 74 -18.55 -2.25 -6.80
C ASP A 74 -17.39 -3.13 -6.29
N ALA A 75 -16.28 -3.15 -7.00
CA ALA A 75 -15.13 -3.96 -6.62
C ALA A 75 -14.50 -3.47 -5.29
N ARG A 76 -14.63 -2.19 -4.95
CA ARG A 76 -14.16 -1.62 -3.67
C ARG A 76 -14.91 -2.25 -2.49
N HIS A 77 -16.23 -2.42 -2.61
CA HIS A 77 -17.05 -3.09 -1.59
C HIS A 77 -16.60 -4.54 -1.41
N LEU A 78 -16.44 -5.29 -2.50
CA LEU A 78 -16.00 -6.69 -2.45
C LEU A 78 -14.61 -6.83 -1.82
N LEU A 79 -13.65 -5.99 -2.22
CA LEU A 79 -12.29 -5.99 -1.68
C LEU A 79 -12.28 -5.67 -0.17
N ARG A 80 -13.09 -4.70 0.26
CA ARG A 80 -13.19 -4.31 1.66
C ARG A 80 -13.79 -5.43 2.51
N THR A 81 -14.93 -5.98 2.08
CA THR A 81 -15.63 -7.07 2.79
C THR A 81 -14.75 -8.32 2.85
N LEU A 82 -14.11 -8.70 1.75
CA LEU A 82 -13.18 -9.82 1.73
C LEU A 82 -11.97 -9.57 2.65
N GLY A 83 -11.43 -8.35 2.63
CA GLY A 83 -10.24 -7.99 3.39
C GLY A 83 -10.47 -7.92 4.90
N THR A 84 -11.57 -7.34 5.33
CA THR A 84 -11.86 -7.08 6.75
C THR A 84 -12.81 -8.12 7.31
N GLU A 85 -14.06 -8.10 6.90
CA GLU A 85 -15.12 -8.88 7.53
C GLU A 85 -14.87 -10.39 7.37
N TRP A 86 -14.51 -10.83 6.18
CA TRP A 86 -14.21 -12.25 5.97
C TRP A 86 -12.79 -12.60 6.42
N GLY A 87 -11.79 -11.91 5.89
CA GLY A 87 -10.39 -12.30 6.07
C GLY A 87 -9.90 -12.11 7.50
N ARG A 88 -10.09 -10.92 8.06
CA ARG A 88 -9.57 -10.59 9.39
C ARG A 88 -10.51 -11.02 10.51
N ASP A 89 -11.81 -10.79 10.35
CA ASP A 89 -12.76 -11.01 11.43
C ASP A 89 -13.24 -12.48 11.49
N CYS A 90 -13.51 -13.13 10.32
CA CYS A 90 -14.01 -14.50 10.29
C CYS A 90 -12.91 -15.56 10.21
N VAL A 91 -11.81 -15.32 9.47
CA VAL A 91 -10.76 -16.35 9.27
C VAL A 91 -9.63 -16.17 10.27
N HIS A 92 -8.85 -15.09 10.17
CA HIS A 92 -7.73 -14.83 11.08
C HIS A 92 -7.27 -13.36 10.98
N PRO A 93 -7.05 -12.65 12.12
CA PRO A 93 -6.63 -11.23 12.10
C PRO A 93 -5.35 -10.94 11.30
N GLU A 94 -4.46 -11.91 11.21
CA GLU A 94 -3.20 -11.79 10.47
C GLU A 94 -3.20 -12.53 9.12
N LEU A 95 -4.35 -12.92 8.58
CA LEU A 95 -4.42 -13.70 7.34
C LEU A 95 -3.59 -13.06 6.21
N TRP A 96 -3.80 -11.78 5.96
CA TRP A 96 -3.15 -11.05 4.87
C TRP A 96 -1.68 -10.78 5.14
N LEU A 97 -1.32 -10.58 6.42
CA LEU A 97 0.07 -10.45 6.84
C LEU A 97 0.88 -11.73 6.56
N ARG A 98 0.29 -12.88 6.89
CA ARG A 98 0.92 -14.19 6.64
C ARG A 98 1.04 -14.47 5.15
N CYS A 99 0.02 -14.12 4.37
CA CYS A 99 0.06 -14.23 2.91
C CYS A 99 1.15 -13.33 2.31
N TRP A 100 1.22 -12.07 2.75
CA TRP A 100 2.25 -11.12 2.33
C TRP A 100 3.65 -11.62 2.71
N THR A 101 3.85 -12.08 3.96
CA THR A 101 5.13 -12.62 4.45
C THR A 101 5.60 -13.79 3.58
N PHE A 102 4.71 -14.72 3.26
CA PHE A 102 5.05 -15.85 2.40
C PHE A 102 5.52 -15.37 1.02
N ARG A 103 4.80 -14.45 0.39
CA ARG A 103 5.16 -13.88 -0.92
C ARG A 103 6.48 -13.11 -0.85
N PHE A 104 6.69 -12.31 0.21
CA PHE A 104 7.96 -11.60 0.44
C PHE A 104 9.14 -12.58 0.54
N MET A 105 9.01 -13.66 1.31
CA MET A 105 10.04 -14.69 1.41
C MET A 105 10.33 -15.36 0.06
N GLN A 106 9.30 -15.61 -0.77
CA GLN A 106 9.51 -16.13 -2.12
C GLN A 106 10.32 -15.16 -2.99
N LEU A 107 10.03 -13.86 -2.93
CA LEU A 107 10.82 -12.84 -3.64
C LEU A 107 12.28 -12.81 -3.17
N GLN A 108 12.52 -12.92 -1.85
CA GLN A 108 13.88 -12.98 -1.31
C GLN A 108 14.66 -14.20 -1.81
N LEU A 109 14.01 -15.38 -1.88
CA LEU A 109 14.60 -16.58 -2.44
C LEU A 109 14.91 -16.48 -3.93
N GLN A 110 14.16 -15.65 -4.68
CA GLN A 110 14.41 -15.32 -6.08
C GLN A 110 15.50 -14.25 -6.27
N GLY A 111 16.08 -13.74 -5.17
CA GLY A 111 17.14 -12.73 -5.20
C GLY A 111 16.65 -11.29 -5.36
N VAL A 112 15.35 -11.02 -5.18
CA VAL A 112 14.81 -9.66 -5.18
C VAL A 112 15.37 -8.89 -3.98
N LYS A 113 16.02 -7.75 -4.26
CA LYS A 113 16.73 -6.95 -3.24
C LYS A 113 15.90 -5.75 -2.75
N HIS A 114 15.01 -5.23 -3.59
CA HIS A 114 14.27 -4.01 -3.31
C HIS A 114 12.77 -4.26 -3.47
N VAL A 115 12.00 -3.95 -2.42
CA VAL A 115 10.55 -4.16 -2.39
C VAL A 115 9.88 -2.89 -1.88
N VAL A 116 8.78 -2.48 -2.52
CA VAL A 116 7.93 -1.37 -2.09
C VAL A 116 6.50 -1.85 -1.83
N VAL A 117 5.90 -1.33 -0.76
CA VAL A 117 4.52 -1.58 -0.31
C VAL A 117 3.82 -0.23 -0.19
N ASP A 118 2.80 0.03 -1.01
CA ASP A 118 2.11 1.34 -1.07
C ASP A 118 0.71 1.33 -0.44
N ASP A 119 0.30 0.19 0.11
CA ASP A 119 -1.04 0.00 0.65
C ASP A 119 -1.08 -0.35 2.15
N MET A 120 0.00 -0.03 2.87
CA MET A 120 0.04 -0.14 4.34
C MET A 120 -1.04 0.74 4.98
N ARG A 121 -1.86 0.16 5.87
CA ARG A 121 -3.01 0.85 6.48
C ARG A 121 -3.17 0.57 7.97
N PHE A 122 -2.73 -0.59 8.45
CA PHE A 122 -2.99 -1.04 9.82
C PHE A 122 -1.70 -1.09 10.65
N PRO A 123 -1.78 -0.86 11.98
CA PRO A 123 -0.63 -0.91 12.87
C PRO A 123 0.15 -2.23 12.82
N ASN A 124 -0.56 -3.35 12.66
CA ASN A 124 0.08 -4.65 12.53
C ASN A 124 0.82 -4.86 11.20
N GLU A 125 0.42 -4.15 10.13
CA GLU A 125 1.14 -4.11 8.86
C GLU A 125 2.44 -3.31 9.01
N ALA A 126 2.36 -2.12 9.62
CA ALA A 126 3.54 -1.30 9.94
C ALA A 126 4.54 -2.07 10.82
N ALA A 127 4.06 -2.72 11.88
CA ALA A 127 4.89 -3.53 12.77
C ALA A 127 5.52 -4.73 12.06
N LEU A 128 4.82 -5.35 11.09
CA LEU A 128 5.38 -6.42 10.28
C LEU A 128 6.52 -5.90 9.40
N LEU A 129 6.30 -4.79 8.68
CA LEU A 129 7.29 -4.19 7.79
C LEU A 129 8.52 -3.75 8.59
N ASP A 130 8.34 -3.10 9.73
CA ASP A 130 9.42 -2.68 10.64
C ASP A 130 10.28 -3.86 11.08
N ARG A 131 9.68 -5.00 11.47
CA ARG A 131 10.41 -6.23 11.82
C ARG A 131 11.27 -6.79 10.69
N PHE A 132 10.92 -6.50 9.43
CA PHE A 132 11.74 -6.82 8.26
C PHE A 132 12.73 -5.72 7.89
N GLY A 133 12.88 -4.69 8.73
CA GLY A 133 13.81 -3.58 8.52
C GLY A 133 13.36 -2.62 7.43
N ALA A 134 12.05 -2.44 7.27
CA ALA A 134 11.52 -1.49 6.31
C ALA A 134 11.75 -0.05 6.74
N GLN A 135 12.01 0.82 5.77
CA GLN A 135 11.83 2.25 5.93
C GLN A 135 10.34 2.58 5.76
N LEU A 136 9.73 3.19 6.76
CA LEU A 136 8.34 3.63 6.69
C LEU A 136 8.30 5.10 6.26
N TRP A 137 7.55 5.38 5.19
CA TRP A 137 7.39 6.72 4.62
C TRP A 137 5.94 7.15 4.75
N LYS A 138 5.73 8.41 5.16
CA LYS A 138 4.41 9.03 5.22
C LYS A 138 4.26 10.02 4.08
N VAL A 139 3.13 9.98 3.38
CA VAL A 139 2.79 10.98 2.35
C VAL A 139 1.60 11.78 2.84
N ASN A 140 1.80 13.08 3.00
CA ASN A 140 0.75 14.04 3.33
C ASN A 140 0.29 14.74 2.04
N ARG A 141 -1.03 14.87 1.86
CA ARG A 141 -1.63 15.68 0.81
C ARG A 141 -2.78 16.49 1.40
N PRO A 142 -2.54 17.79 1.70
CA PRO A 142 -3.51 18.64 2.41
C PRO A 142 -4.85 18.78 1.70
N GLU A 143 -4.87 18.74 0.37
CA GLU A 143 -6.07 18.93 -0.47
C GLU A 143 -6.79 17.62 -0.86
N ALA A 144 -6.30 16.46 -0.43
CA ALA A 144 -6.95 15.20 -0.75
C ALA A 144 -8.23 15.03 0.08
N ASP A 145 -9.34 14.72 -0.62
CA ASP A 145 -10.68 14.59 -0.02
C ASP A 145 -10.70 13.58 1.14
N ALA A 146 -10.97 14.07 2.33
CA ALA A 146 -11.18 13.28 3.54
C ALA A 146 -12.60 12.62 3.59
N THR A 147 -13.33 12.59 2.47
CA THR A 147 -14.77 12.29 2.43
C THR A 147 -15.14 10.81 2.55
N THR A 148 -14.20 9.90 2.64
CA THR A 148 -14.48 8.47 2.81
C THR A 148 -13.67 7.86 3.96
N ALA A 149 -13.93 8.30 5.19
CA ALA A 149 -13.30 7.73 6.39
C ALA A 149 -13.70 6.26 6.61
N HIS A 150 -12.99 5.34 6.01
CA HIS A 150 -13.06 3.93 6.37
C HIS A 150 -12.19 3.66 7.61
N ARG A 151 -12.57 2.65 8.45
CA ARG A 151 -11.84 2.21 9.66
C ARG A 151 -10.32 2.02 9.46
N SER A 152 -9.86 1.79 8.22
CA SER A 152 -8.44 1.63 7.89
C SER A 152 -7.74 2.95 7.54
N GLU A 153 -8.47 4.05 7.37
CA GLU A 153 -7.91 5.36 7.07
C GLU A 153 -7.63 6.09 8.38
N GLY A 154 -6.45 6.70 8.50
CA GLY A 154 -6.01 7.37 9.72
C GLY A 154 -5.56 6.45 10.86
N SER A 155 -5.55 5.13 10.69
CA SER A 155 -5.20 4.21 11.78
C SER A 155 -3.72 4.27 12.19
N LEU A 156 -2.86 4.86 11.36
CA LEU A 156 -1.43 5.08 11.62
C LEU A 156 -1.08 6.56 11.87
N ASP A 157 -2.07 7.46 11.93
CA ASP A 157 -1.80 8.90 12.14
C ASP A 157 -1.23 9.19 13.53
N HIS A 158 -1.39 8.28 14.48
CA HIS A 158 -0.76 8.36 15.81
C HIS A 158 0.75 8.10 15.78
N LEU A 159 1.27 7.47 14.73
CA LEU A 159 2.71 7.28 14.57
C LEU A 159 3.36 8.60 14.13
N LYS A 160 4.40 8.98 14.83
CA LYS A 160 5.21 10.17 14.54
C LYS A 160 6.45 9.79 13.72
N SER A 161 7.25 10.82 13.39
CA SER A 161 8.58 10.59 12.84
C SER A 161 9.44 9.83 13.84
N ILE A 162 10.29 8.92 13.36
CA ILE A 162 11.27 8.22 14.20
C ILE A 162 12.25 9.17 14.89
N ALA A 163 12.46 10.35 14.30
CA ALA A 163 13.31 11.40 14.86
C ALA A 163 12.56 12.35 15.84
N ASP A 164 11.24 12.20 16.02
CA ASP A 164 10.45 13.02 16.94
C ASP A 164 10.80 12.60 18.39
N PRO A 165 11.31 13.53 19.25
CA PRO A 165 11.63 13.19 20.64
C PRO A 165 10.42 12.79 21.48
N ASP A 166 9.19 13.17 21.04
CA ASP A 166 7.92 12.78 21.67
C ASP A 166 7.32 11.53 21.06
N ASN A 167 8.10 10.75 20.27
CA ASN A 167 7.65 9.47 19.74
C ASN A 167 7.78 8.38 20.80
N ASP A 168 6.68 8.05 21.47
CA ASP A 168 6.61 6.99 22.48
C ASP A 168 6.60 5.58 21.88
N TYR A 169 6.56 5.46 20.54
CA TYR A 169 6.53 4.20 19.82
C TYR A 169 7.93 3.79 19.33
N SER A 170 8.23 2.51 19.38
CA SER A 170 9.44 1.94 18.78
C SER A 170 9.42 1.97 17.25
N ILE A 171 8.26 2.27 16.65
CA ILE A 171 8.01 2.34 15.21
C ILE A 171 7.62 3.78 14.87
N GLY A 172 8.20 4.32 13.80
CA GLY A 172 7.88 5.65 13.32
C GLY A 172 8.19 5.82 11.84
N PHE A 173 7.77 6.95 11.27
CA PHE A 173 8.07 7.28 9.88
C PHE A 173 9.49 7.84 9.77
N LEU A 174 10.31 7.25 8.88
CA LEU A 174 11.65 7.72 8.58
C LEU A 174 11.60 9.00 7.73
N HIS A 175 10.68 9.04 6.75
CA HIS A 175 10.46 10.20 5.89
C HIS A 175 8.99 10.60 5.90
N THR A 176 8.76 11.91 5.89
CA THR A 176 7.44 12.50 5.64
C THR A 176 7.56 13.34 4.39
N ILE A 177 6.78 13.01 3.37
CA ILE A 177 6.77 13.62 2.05
C ILE A 177 5.52 14.49 1.94
N GLU A 178 5.67 15.76 1.64
CA GLU A 178 4.58 16.70 1.46
C GLU A 178 4.20 16.78 -0.03
N ASN A 179 3.04 16.24 -0.39
CA ASN A 179 2.52 16.29 -1.76
C ASN A 179 1.44 17.39 -1.87
N ASP A 180 1.87 18.64 -1.85
CA ASP A 180 1.02 19.82 -2.00
C ASP A 180 1.14 20.49 -3.39
N GLY A 181 1.97 19.92 -4.27
CA GLY A 181 2.31 20.42 -5.58
C GLY A 181 1.99 19.47 -6.74
N TYR A 182 2.79 19.59 -7.78
CA TYR A 182 2.70 18.77 -8.98
C TYR A 182 3.45 17.45 -8.82
N LEU A 183 3.13 16.50 -9.71
CA LEU A 183 3.75 15.17 -9.69
C LEU A 183 5.28 15.22 -9.81
N ASP A 184 5.81 16.13 -10.62
CA ASP A 184 7.25 16.27 -10.82
C ASP A 184 7.98 16.70 -9.54
N GLU A 185 7.34 17.51 -8.69
CA GLU A 185 7.88 17.95 -7.40
C GLU A 185 7.90 16.77 -6.41
N LEU A 186 6.83 15.99 -6.36
CA LEU A 186 6.76 14.75 -5.58
C LEU A 186 7.87 13.76 -5.97
N ILE A 187 8.09 13.58 -7.27
CA ILE A 187 9.11 12.67 -7.80
C ILE A 187 10.52 13.17 -7.47
N ALA A 188 10.77 14.49 -7.59
CA ALA A 188 12.05 15.09 -7.23
C ALA A 188 12.40 14.86 -5.75
N GLU A 189 11.43 14.99 -4.83
CA GLU A 189 11.63 14.71 -3.40
C GLU A 189 12.00 13.23 -3.16
N VAL A 190 11.33 12.31 -3.87
CA VAL A 190 11.67 10.87 -3.81
C VAL A 190 13.08 10.61 -4.32
N ASP A 191 13.50 11.24 -5.41
CA ASP A 191 14.84 11.10 -5.97
C ASP A 191 15.92 11.63 -5.02
N ASP A 192 15.65 12.73 -4.32
CA ASP A 192 16.54 13.26 -3.28
C ASP A 192 16.70 12.26 -2.13
N ILE A 193 15.61 11.70 -1.60
CA ILE A 193 15.64 10.68 -0.55
C ILE A 193 16.45 9.46 -1.00
N MET A 194 16.22 8.96 -2.22
CA MET A 194 16.90 7.79 -2.75
C MET A 194 18.39 8.05 -2.98
N SER A 195 18.78 9.25 -3.38
CA SER A 195 20.17 9.65 -3.56
C SER A 195 20.94 9.62 -2.25
N PHE A 196 20.38 10.16 -1.16
CA PHE A 196 20.95 10.08 0.18
C PHE A 196 21.08 8.65 0.68
N THR A 197 20.08 7.82 0.44
CA THR A 197 20.06 6.43 0.89
C THR A 197 21.13 5.59 0.15
N ASN A 198 21.29 5.77 -1.14
CA ASN A 198 22.31 5.06 -1.94
C ASN A 198 23.73 5.49 -1.54
N PHE A 199 23.94 6.75 -1.22
CA PHE A 199 25.24 7.25 -0.72
C PHE A 199 25.57 6.60 0.64
N ALA A 200 24.63 6.51 1.55
CA ALA A 200 24.82 5.89 2.88
C ALA A 200 25.12 4.38 2.82
N LEU A 201 24.61 3.68 1.80
CA LEU A 201 24.86 2.24 1.60
C LEU A 201 26.17 1.97 0.86
N SER A 202 26.82 2.99 0.30
CA SER A 202 28.12 2.89 -0.41
C SER A 202 29.33 3.15 0.47
N LEU A 203 29.13 3.59 1.71
CA LEU A 203 30.14 3.81 2.74
C LEU A 203 30.28 2.59 3.66
#